data_aa9e13aa38126688ad55ae560490a102
#
_entry.id   aa9e13aa38126688ad55ae560490a102
#
_cell.length_a   1.000
_cell.length_b   1.000
_cell.length_c   1.000
_cell.angle_alpha   90.00
_cell.angle_beta   90.00
_cell.angle_gamma   90.00
#
_symmetry.space_group_name_H-M   'P 1'
#
loop_
_entity.id
_entity.type
_entity.pdbx_description
1 polymer ?
#
loop_
_entity_poly.entity_id
_entity_poly.type
_entity_poly.pdbx_seq_one_letter_code
_entity_poly.pdbx_strand_id
1 'polypeptide(L)'
;MSSCNKDYNTIGTNLITNKPFDTNIEEIPLFVKMKKIPPYALNQIQTFQLGTYNDNIFGKSEVTFLSQLTMESVSPVFGIFNQDDEINGVDDNIAAIPEEETLKDVFLDIPFFTNVDDDDNDGVINLYDIDSNDPESDSDGDGLSDIYETQIGQNPLNPDTDGDGILDSDDDDSVNPDSGTTIYELDSLMGNSNAKFKLKVSELDYYLRVFDPASNFEQFQQYYSNNEIPSSFSGTVLFDDEIEINSKELVFYNEDDPDTTDQDESETVKERLSPRIRVSLDKDFFQKKIIDNEGSSNLESNENLKLFLKGLVIKAYDFSDPLMMILNFNEAEVRLVYDYKKYNKNGTDDDTDDDVIDDVESNYSLKMNGYKLNSVKNEPYPAAIYNAIYDTITNPKSVYLKGGAGVMAEIELFKDSEGIDVLDKIKSKQWLINEANLTLHIDKEMLSSSGGIIEPSRLYLFDLKSQAPLIDYFIDNSTGNNKNNDKIFHGGLIELDDDKNGLMYKIRISEHIKNIIRKDSTNLKLGLVVSSDISNSMNTAVLESETMSFTPLSSAINPLGTVLIGPSPSAENYDKRMRLNLYYTEINND
;
A
#
# COMPACT_ATOMS: atom_id res chain seq x y z
N MET A 1 -13.49 14.57 19.75
CA MET A 1 -12.91 15.81 20.37
C MET A 1 -12.98 16.96 19.39
N SER A 2 -13.65 18.05 19.74
CA SER A 2 -13.74 19.26 18.90
C SER A 2 -12.34 19.86 18.76
N SER A 3 -11.70 19.68 17.60
CA SER A 3 -10.46 20.38 17.25
C SER A 3 -10.74 21.88 17.27
N CYS A 4 -10.18 22.57 18.26
CA CYS A 4 -10.13 24.02 18.27
C CYS A 4 -9.29 24.51 17.08
N ASN A 5 -9.94 24.78 15.98
CA ASN A 5 -9.37 25.60 14.90
C ASN A 5 -9.29 27.05 15.41
N LYS A 6 -8.34 27.30 16.32
CA LYS A 6 -7.96 28.67 16.68
C LYS A 6 -6.86 29.08 15.72
N ASP A 7 -7.18 30.04 14.87
CA ASP A 7 -6.16 30.78 14.15
C ASP A 7 -5.04 31.19 15.11
N TYR A 8 -3.87 30.57 14.97
CA TYR A 8 -2.69 30.87 15.79
C TYR A 8 -2.23 32.33 15.66
N ASN A 9 -2.83 33.09 14.76
CA ASN A 9 -2.54 34.52 14.53
C ASN A 9 -3.13 35.47 15.56
N THR A 10 -3.95 35.02 16.51
CA THR A 10 -4.61 35.90 17.49
C THR A 10 -4.00 35.85 18.90
N ILE A 11 -2.98 35.00 19.14
CA ILE A 11 -2.31 34.96 20.43
C ILE A 11 -1.31 36.14 20.53
N GLY A 12 -1.70 37.17 21.23
CA GLY A 12 -0.83 38.33 21.54
C GLY A 12 -1.26 39.68 20.95
N THR A 13 -2.19 39.73 19.99
CA THR A 13 -2.61 41.00 19.37
C THR A 13 -3.39 41.95 20.31
N ASN A 14 -3.92 41.45 21.42
CA ASN A 14 -4.69 42.28 22.37
C ASN A 14 -3.88 42.85 23.53
N LEU A 15 -2.57 42.61 23.59
CA LEU A 15 -1.71 43.03 24.71
C LEU A 15 -0.95 44.35 24.46
N ILE A 16 -0.98 44.89 23.25
CA ILE A 16 -0.26 46.14 22.89
C ILE A 16 -1.26 47.15 22.39
N THR A 17 -1.48 48.20 23.16
CA THR A 17 -2.38 49.32 22.83
C THR A 17 -1.86 50.23 21.71
N ASN A 18 -0.58 50.21 21.39
CA ASN A 18 0.01 50.80 20.18
C ASN A 18 0.50 49.63 19.29
N LYS A 19 -0.17 49.36 18.21
CA LYS A 19 0.24 48.40 17.18
C LYS A 19 1.25 49.04 16.25
N PRO A 20 2.57 48.85 16.45
CA PRO A 20 3.59 49.36 15.52
C PRO A 20 3.56 48.60 14.18
N PHE A 21 2.76 47.53 14.06
CA PHE A 21 2.67 46.68 12.89
C PHE A 21 1.23 46.31 12.58
N ASP A 22 0.83 46.46 11.32
CA ASP A 22 -0.41 45.90 10.80
C ASP A 22 -0.14 44.53 10.14
N THR A 23 -0.88 43.50 10.54
CA THR A 23 -0.82 42.17 9.90
C THR A 23 -1.92 42.12 8.82
N ASN A 24 -1.50 41.95 7.60
CA ASN A 24 -2.37 41.94 6.44
C ASN A 24 -2.24 40.62 5.65
N ILE A 25 -3.22 40.37 4.79
CA ILE A 25 -3.23 39.22 3.85
C ILE A 25 -3.29 39.80 2.44
N GLU A 26 -2.44 39.28 1.56
CA GLU A 26 -2.48 39.51 0.14
C GLU A 26 -2.63 38.19 -0.61
N GLU A 27 -3.60 38.13 -1.52
CA GLU A 27 -3.81 36.98 -2.39
C GLU A 27 -3.01 37.16 -3.67
N ILE A 28 -2.01 36.30 -3.87
CA ILE A 28 -1.17 36.32 -5.05
C ILE A 28 -1.70 35.29 -6.06
N PRO A 29 -1.92 35.70 -7.32
CA PRO A 29 -2.36 34.76 -8.35
C PRO A 29 -1.28 33.75 -8.69
N LEU A 30 -1.72 32.60 -9.16
CA LEU A 30 -0.90 31.50 -9.64
C LEU A 30 -1.13 31.31 -11.13
N PHE A 31 -0.09 30.90 -11.82
CA PHE A 31 -0.17 30.45 -13.19
C PHE A 31 0.03 28.93 -13.25
N VAL A 32 -0.97 28.21 -13.72
CA VAL A 32 -1.03 26.75 -13.63
C VAL A 32 -1.17 26.12 -15.01
N LYS A 33 -0.43 25.04 -15.24
CA LYS A 33 -0.54 24.17 -16.42
C LYS A 33 -0.70 22.73 -15.99
N MET A 34 -1.53 21.99 -16.71
CA MET A 34 -1.64 20.56 -16.53
C MET A 34 -0.51 19.83 -17.27
N LYS A 35 0.01 18.78 -16.69
CA LYS A 35 1.07 17.94 -17.26
C LYS A 35 0.74 16.47 -17.06
N LYS A 36 0.96 15.68 -18.08
CA LYS A 36 0.92 14.21 -17.96
C LYS A 36 2.18 13.73 -17.25
N ILE A 37 2.04 12.81 -16.31
CA ILE A 37 3.14 12.04 -15.75
C ILE A 37 3.38 10.85 -16.70
N PRO A 38 4.59 10.72 -17.28
CA PRO A 38 4.91 9.58 -18.12
C PRO A 38 4.95 8.26 -17.33
N PRO A 39 4.93 7.09 -17.99
CA PRO A 39 5.19 5.83 -17.32
C PRO A 39 6.50 5.86 -16.54
N TYR A 40 6.50 5.31 -15.34
CA TYR A 40 7.61 5.39 -14.40
C TYR A 40 8.31 4.04 -14.25
N ALA A 41 9.58 4.08 -13.86
CA ALA A 41 10.39 2.89 -13.65
C ALA A 41 9.99 2.19 -12.33
N LEU A 42 9.95 0.86 -12.37
CA LEU A 42 9.46 0.00 -11.30
C LEU A 42 10.58 -0.53 -10.39
N ASN A 43 11.84 -0.30 -10.75
CA ASN A 43 12.99 -0.93 -10.11
C ASN A 43 13.19 -0.60 -8.61
N GLN A 44 12.60 0.50 -8.13
CA GLN A 44 12.72 0.94 -6.74
C GLN A 44 11.40 0.84 -5.96
N ILE A 45 10.36 0.29 -6.58
CA ILE A 45 9.05 0.17 -5.96
C ILE A 45 9.06 -1.03 -5.02
N GLN A 46 8.57 -0.81 -3.79
CA GLN A 46 8.41 -1.84 -2.77
C GLN A 46 6.94 -2.06 -2.39
N THR A 47 6.05 -1.22 -2.89
CA THR A 47 4.60 -1.30 -2.66
C THR A 47 3.93 -1.73 -3.96
N PHE A 48 3.22 -2.85 -3.92
CA PHE A 48 2.64 -3.46 -5.10
C PHE A 48 1.13 -3.51 -5.02
N GLN A 49 0.50 -3.31 -6.16
CA GLN A 49 -0.94 -3.24 -6.33
C GLN A 49 -1.45 -4.45 -7.11
N LEU A 50 -2.71 -4.82 -6.87
CA LEU A 50 -3.43 -5.82 -7.64
C LEU A 50 -4.90 -5.39 -7.76
N GLY A 51 -5.48 -5.47 -8.95
CA GLY A 51 -6.91 -5.22 -9.13
C GLY A 51 -7.25 -4.14 -10.15
N THR A 52 -8.39 -3.51 -9.93
CA THR A 52 -8.95 -2.51 -10.82
C THR A 52 -9.42 -1.30 -10.03
N TYR A 53 -8.94 -0.11 -10.39
CA TYR A 53 -9.48 1.16 -9.95
C TYR A 53 -10.27 1.78 -11.10
N ASN A 54 -11.48 2.24 -10.83
CA ASN A 54 -12.31 2.90 -11.84
C ASN A 54 -13.11 4.04 -11.21
N ASP A 55 -12.98 5.22 -11.76
CA ASP A 55 -13.81 6.35 -11.42
C ASP A 55 -14.25 7.12 -12.69
N ASN A 56 -15.34 7.87 -12.56
CA ASN A 56 -15.94 8.57 -13.70
C ASN A 56 -15.14 9.82 -14.13
N ILE A 57 -14.10 10.21 -13.39
CA ILE A 57 -13.28 11.38 -13.68
C ILE A 57 -12.02 10.97 -14.44
N PHE A 58 -11.29 9.99 -13.92
CA PHE A 58 -9.98 9.59 -14.46
C PHE A 58 -10.04 8.31 -15.32
N GLY A 59 -11.17 7.58 -15.28
CA GLY A 59 -11.34 6.33 -16.00
C GLY A 59 -10.75 5.13 -15.26
N LYS A 60 -10.54 4.04 -16.00
CA LYS A 60 -10.16 2.75 -15.46
C LYS A 60 -8.66 2.53 -15.52
N SER A 61 -8.12 1.95 -14.43
CA SER A 61 -6.76 1.43 -14.33
C SER A 61 -6.81 -0.03 -13.90
N GLU A 62 -6.12 -0.92 -14.59
CA GLU A 62 -5.97 -2.35 -14.24
C GLU A 62 -4.51 -2.63 -13.90
N VAL A 63 -4.27 -3.34 -12.82
CA VAL A 63 -2.92 -3.69 -12.37
C VAL A 63 -2.77 -5.20 -12.26
N THR A 64 -1.71 -5.71 -12.89
CA THR A 64 -1.26 -7.10 -12.83
C THR A 64 0.10 -7.14 -12.14
N PHE A 65 0.29 -8.13 -11.29
CA PHE A 65 1.53 -8.33 -10.53
C PHE A 65 2.34 -9.49 -11.09
N LEU A 66 3.67 -9.32 -11.11
CA LEU A 66 4.63 -10.36 -11.49
C LEU A 66 5.71 -10.46 -10.43
N SER A 67 6.12 -11.68 -10.14
CA SER A 67 7.24 -11.93 -9.22
C SER A 67 8.06 -13.13 -9.65
N GLN A 68 9.38 -13.01 -9.51
CA GLN A 68 10.25 -14.17 -9.45
C GLN A 68 10.15 -14.80 -8.06
N LEU A 69 10.34 -16.11 -8.00
CA LEU A 69 10.37 -16.87 -6.77
C LEU A 69 11.81 -17.13 -6.32
N THR A 70 11.98 -17.27 -5.01
CA THR A 70 13.23 -17.69 -4.38
C THR A 70 12.94 -18.81 -3.39
N MET A 71 13.85 -19.73 -3.25
CA MET A 71 13.77 -20.79 -2.27
C MET A 71 14.00 -20.23 -0.85
N GLU A 72 13.33 -20.80 0.13
CA GLU A 72 13.59 -20.54 1.55
C GLU A 72 14.98 -21.03 1.94
N SER A 73 15.33 -22.22 1.51
CA SER A 73 16.69 -22.78 1.57
C SER A 73 17.08 -23.35 0.21
N VAL A 74 18.30 -23.15 -0.22
CA VAL A 74 18.85 -23.71 -1.47
C VAL A 74 19.25 -25.17 -1.25
N SER A 75 19.24 -25.96 -2.32
CA SER A 75 19.45 -27.41 -2.26
C SER A 75 18.57 -28.08 -1.20
N PRO A 76 17.23 -27.90 -1.29
CA PRO A 76 16.32 -28.44 -0.28
C PRO A 76 16.41 -29.95 -0.22
N VAL A 77 16.21 -30.48 0.98
CA VAL A 77 15.94 -31.89 1.28
C VAL A 77 14.52 -31.92 1.81
N PHE A 78 13.63 -32.65 1.15
CA PHE A 78 12.20 -32.64 1.50
C PHE A 78 11.83 -33.71 2.54
N GLY A 79 12.78 -34.59 2.90
CA GLY A 79 12.67 -35.55 3.96
C GLY A 79 13.77 -35.37 5.00
N ILE A 80 14.38 -36.48 5.37
CA ILE A 80 15.53 -36.56 6.29
C ILE A 80 16.83 -36.74 5.51
N PHE A 81 16.77 -37.53 4.44
CA PHE A 81 17.90 -37.85 3.59
C PHE A 81 17.80 -37.12 2.26
N ASN A 82 18.93 -36.83 1.63
CA ASN A 82 18.93 -36.33 0.26
C ASN A 82 18.74 -37.48 -0.74
N GLN A 83 18.33 -37.15 -1.95
CA GLN A 83 18.02 -38.15 -3.00
C GLN A 83 19.15 -39.17 -3.27
N ASP A 84 20.43 -38.80 -3.10
CA ASP A 84 21.56 -39.70 -3.34
C ASP A 84 21.66 -40.71 -2.21
N ASP A 85 21.45 -40.30 -0.97
CA ASP A 85 21.44 -41.15 0.23
C ASP A 85 20.24 -42.10 0.23
N GLU A 86 19.07 -41.67 -0.24
CA GLU A 86 17.89 -42.53 -0.38
C GLU A 86 18.06 -43.63 -1.45
N ILE A 87 18.65 -43.25 -2.59
CA ILE A 87 18.85 -44.20 -3.72
C ILE A 87 19.97 -45.19 -3.44
N ASN A 88 21.07 -44.73 -2.89
CA ASN A 88 22.27 -45.53 -2.71
C ASN A 88 22.40 -46.08 -1.28
N GLY A 89 21.59 -45.62 -0.35
CA GLY A 89 21.71 -45.90 1.06
C GLY A 89 22.89 -45.18 1.70
N VAL A 90 22.92 -45.19 3.03
CA VAL A 90 24.05 -44.69 3.83
C VAL A 90 24.65 -45.88 4.54
N ASP A 91 25.97 -46.04 4.53
CA ASP A 91 26.70 -47.16 5.11
C ASP A 91 26.18 -47.47 6.52
N ASP A 92 25.68 -48.72 6.71
CA ASP A 92 25.12 -49.25 7.95
C ASP A 92 23.91 -48.48 8.56
N ASN A 93 23.27 -47.57 7.81
CA ASN A 93 22.10 -46.83 8.26
C ASN A 93 20.81 -47.36 7.61
N ILE A 94 20.09 -48.21 8.32
CA ILE A 94 18.83 -48.81 7.88
C ILE A 94 17.69 -47.80 7.76
N ALA A 95 17.83 -46.61 8.35
CA ALA A 95 16.84 -45.56 8.29
C ALA A 95 16.88 -44.73 6.98
N ALA A 96 17.94 -44.90 6.16
CA ALA A 96 18.01 -44.31 4.83
C ALA A 96 17.15 -45.16 3.86
N ILE A 97 15.89 -44.78 3.74
CA ILE A 97 14.88 -45.42 2.88
C ILE A 97 14.42 -44.43 1.81
N PRO A 98 13.81 -44.88 0.71
CA PRO A 98 13.08 -43.99 -0.19
C PRO A 98 11.95 -43.28 0.56
N GLU A 99 11.99 -41.95 0.64
CA GLU A 99 11.07 -41.16 1.45
C GLU A 99 9.77 -40.81 0.71
N GLU A 100 9.70 -41.04 -0.61
CA GLU A 100 8.50 -40.94 -1.47
C GLU A 100 7.69 -39.63 -1.29
N GLU A 101 8.34 -38.49 -1.30
CA GLU A 101 7.77 -37.18 -1.02
C GLU A 101 6.65 -36.83 -2.00
N THR A 102 5.49 -36.55 -1.46
CA THR A 102 4.29 -36.26 -2.25
C THR A 102 3.55 -35.03 -1.75
N LEU A 103 3.30 -34.09 -2.64
CA LEU A 103 2.52 -32.89 -2.29
C LEU A 103 1.06 -33.23 -1.93
N LYS A 104 0.63 -32.80 -0.76
CA LYS A 104 -0.77 -32.78 -0.33
C LYS A 104 -1.46 -31.57 -0.94
N ASP A 105 -0.93 -30.38 -0.69
CA ASP A 105 -1.45 -29.12 -1.12
C ASP A 105 -0.35 -28.12 -1.48
N VAL A 106 -0.69 -27.12 -2.30
CA VAL A 106 0.15 -25.97 -2.61
C VAL A 106 -0.69 -24.72 -2.49
N PHE A 107 -0.32 -23.81 -1.61
CA PHE A 107 -1.04 -22.57 -1.38
C PHE A 107 -0.23 -21.37 -1.86
N LEU A 108 -0.90 -20.45 -2.56
CA LEU A 108 -0.43 -19.09 -2.72
C LEU A 108 -1.00 -18.27 -1.57
N ASP A 109 -0.13 -17.73 -0.73
CA ASP A 109 -0.48 -16.86 0.39
C ASP A 109 -0.01 -15.43 0.12
N ILE A 110 -0.94 -14.46 0.11
CA ILE A 110 -0.65 -13.02 -0.07
C ILE A 110 -1.32 -12.27 1.07
N PRO A 111 -0.58 -11.86 2.12
CA PRO A 111 -1.14 -11.13 3.25
C PRO A 111 -1.69 -9.75 2.85
N PHE A 112 -2.78 -9.34 3.50
CA PHE A 112 -3.20 -7.95 3.51
C PHE A 112 -2.34 -7.13 4.48
N PHE A 113 -2.30 -5.82 4.27
CA PHE A 113 -1.94 -4.91 5.36
C PHE A 113 -3.14 -4.78 6.28
N THR A 114 -2.90 -4.85 7.57
CA THR A 114 -3.93 -4.76 8.60
C THR A 114 -3.62 -3.60 9.54
N ASN A 115 -4.66 -2.89 9.97
CA ASN A 115 -4.59 -1.97 11.08
C ASN A 115 -5.05 -2.70 12.34
N VAL A 116 -4.27 -2.55 13.41
CA VAL A 116 -4.50 -3.15 14.72
C VAL A 116 -4.47 -2.08 15.81
N ASP A 117 -4.74 -0.81 15.44
CA ASP A 117 -4.81 0.27 16.41
C ASP A 117 -5.96 0.00 17.40
N ASP A 118 -5.62 0.00 18.67
CA ASP A 118 -6.47 -0.23 19.83
C ASP A 118 -6.04 0.83 20.86
N ASP A 119 -6.81 1.93 20.93
CA ASP A 119 -6.39 3.17 21.63
C ASP A 119 -6.51 3.06 23.15
N ASP A 120 -7.42 2.22 23.68
CA ASP A 120 -7.64 2.03 25.11
C ASP A 120 -7.11 0.69 25.64
N ASN A 121 -6.64 -0.18 24.73
CA ASN A 121 -6.00 -1.48 25.00
C ASN A 121 -6.92 -2.47 25.71
N ASP A 122 -8.17 -2.56 25.27
CA ASP A 122 -9.14 -3.52 25.77
C ASP A 122 -9.15 -4.85 24.99
N GLY A 123 -8.46 -4.90 23.83
CA GLY A 123 -8.34 -6.08 22.97
C GLY A 123 -9.22 -6.02 21.74
N VAL A 124 -10.02 -4.97 21.58
CA VAL A 124 -10.81 -4.69 20.38
C VAL A 124 -10.17 -3.56 19.61
N ILE A 125 -9.93 -3.76 18.33
CA ILE A 125 -9.37 -2.70 17.48
C ILE A 125 -10.40 -1.59 17.27
N ASN A 126 -9.94 -0.33 17.19
CA ASN A 126 -10.77 0.88 17.07
C ASN A 126 -11.90 0.83 16.04
N LEU A 127 -11.79 -0.01 14.99
CA LEU A 127 -12.82 -0.14 13.96
C LEU A 127 -14.07 -0.88 14.45
N TYR A 128 -13.89 -1.87 15.30
CA TYR A 128 -14.96 -2.75 15.78
C TYR A 128 -15.39 -2.44 17.20
N ASP A 129 -14.65 -1.57 17.87
CA ASP A 129 -14.90 -1.11 19.19
C ASP A 129 -16.01 -0.04 19.22
N ILE A 130 -16.98 -0.22 20.11
CA ILE A 130 -18.14 0.68 20.26
C ILE A 130 -17.72 2.03 20.86
N ASP A 131 -16.69 2.09 21.71
CA ASP A 131 -16.08 3.30 22.26
C ASP A 131 -14.58 3.15 22.48
N SER A 132 -13.78 3.35 21.44
CA SER A 132 -12.32 3.20 21.39
C SER A 132 -11.51 4.08 22.35
N ASN A 133 -12.12 4.61 23.40
CA ASN A 133 -11.49 5.36 24.47
C ASN A 133 -11.97 4.91 25.85
N ASP A 134 -12.81 3.89 25.93
CA ASP A 134 -13.35 3.35 27.18
C ASP A 134 -13.17 1.83 27.24
N PRO A 135 -12.12 1.33 27.89
CA PRO A 135 -11.83 -0.10 27.95
C PRO A 135 -12.90 -0.93 28.69
N GLU A 136 -13.88 -0.28 29.32
CA GLU A 136 -15.04 -0.94 29.92
C GLU A 136 -16.24 -0.98 28.96
N SER A 137 -16.03 -0.65 27.66
CA SER A 137 -17.06 -0.80 26.62
C SER A 137 -17.44 -2.28 26.44
N ASP A 138 -18.62 -2.54 25.88
CA ASP A 138 -19.19 -3.87 25.63
C ASP A 138 -19.58 -3.89 24.14
N SER A 139 -18.66 -4.39 23.29
CA SER A 139 -18.76 -4.25 21.83
C SER A 139 -19.73 -5.22 21.19
N ASP A 140 -20.03 -6.36 21.81
CA ASP A 140 -21.00 -7.34 21.29
C ASP A 140 -22.34 -7.33 22.02
N GLY A 141 -22.42 -6.65 23.19
CA GLY A 141 -23.66 -6.39 23.89
C GLY A 141 -24.16 -7.52 24.76
N ASP A 142 -23.31 -8.43 25.18
CA ASP A 142 -23.67 -9.59 26.02
C ASP A 142 -23.72 -9.24 27.53
N GLY A 143 -23.11 -8.12 27.94
CA GLY A 143 -23.08 -7.60 29.33
C GLY A 143 -21.74 -7.78 30.04
N LEU A 144 -20.73 -8.33 29.38
CA LEU A 144 -19.33 -8.29 29.81
C LEU A 144 -18.63 -7.10 29.15
N SER A 145 -17.54 -6.63 29.70
CA SER A 145 -16.73 -5.59 29.05
C SER A 145 -15.60 -6.18 28.23
N ASP A 146 -15.26 -5.53 27.12
CA ASP A 146 -14.24 -5.97 26.18
C ASP A 146 -12.92 -6.35 26.86
N ILE A 147 -12.44 -5.49 27.79
CA ILE A 147 -11.23 -5.75 28.56
C ILE A 147 -11.35 -6.97 29.48
N TYR A 148 -12.54 -7.22 30.04
CA TYR A 148 -12.75 -8.36 30.92
C TYR A 148 -12.73 -9.67 30.12
N GLU A 149 -13.44 -9.72 28.99
CA GLU A 149 -13.46 -10.87 28.10
C GLU A 149 -12.08 -11.20 27.55
N THR A 150 -11.33 -10.19 27.08
CA THR A 150 -9.94 -10.36 26.65
C THR A 150 -9.05 -10.97 27.75
N GLN A 151 -9.24 -10.55 29.02
CA GLN A 151 -8.46 -11.09 30.15
C GLN A 151 -8.80 -12.53 30.50
N ILE A 152 -10.06 -12.95 30.32
CA ILE A 152 -10.49 -14.33 30.60
C ILE A 152 -10.47 -15.22 29.36
N GLY A 153 -10.14 -14.64 28.17
CA GLY A 153 -9.97 -15.38 26.91
C GLY A 153 -11.27 -15.62 26.15
N GLN A 154 -12.30 -14.84 26.42
CA GLN A 154 -13.51 -14.75 25.58
C GLN A 154 -13.31 -13.80 24.40
N ASN A 155 -14.18 -13.84 23.43
CA ASN A 155 -14.10 -13.00 22.24
C ASN A 155 -15.03 -11.79 22.37
N PRO A 156 -14.52 -10.57 22.62
CA PRO A 156 -15.34 -9.37 22.89
C PRO A 156 -16.16 -8.88 21.69
N LEU A 157 -16.12 -9.60 20.56
CA LEU A 157 -16.92 -9.33 19.36
C LEU A 157 -17.94 -10.46 19.07
N ASN A 158 -18.10 -11.41 19.97
CA ASN A 158 -19.02 -12.54 19.80
C ASN A 158 -19.68 -12.91 21.12
N PRO A 159 -20.95 -12.58 21.31
CA PRO A 159 -21.65 -12.74 22.59
C PRO A 159 -21.85 -14.20 23.07
N ASP A 160 -21.36 -15.17 22.31
CA ASP A 160 -21.41 -16.63 22.56
C ASP A 160 -20.11 -17.20 21.95
N THR A 161 -19.02 -17.12 22.72
CA THR A 161 -17.65 -17.39 22.23
C THR A 161 -17.47 -18.82 21.78
N ASP A 162 -18.06 -19.81 22.48
CA ASP A 162 -17.91 -21.23 22.17
C ASP A 162 -19.04 -21.75 21.24
N GLY A 163 -20.11 -20.97 21.01
CA GLY A 163 -21.17 -21.27 20.06
C GLY A 163 -22.18 -22.30 20.56
N ASP A 164 -22.29 -22.49 21.88
CA ASP A 164 -23.22 -23.46 22.48
C ASP A 164 -24.64 -22.93 22.65
N GLY A 165 -24.85 -21.62 22.45
CA GLY A 165 -26.12 -20.90 22.53
C GLY A 165 -26.45 -20.27 23.88
N ILE A 166 -25.49 -20.24 24.81
CA ILE A 166 -25.52 -19.48 26.07
C ILE A 166 -24.65 -18.24 25.85
N LEU A 167 -25.06 -17.08 26.36
CA LEU A 167 -24.25 -15.87 26.29
C LEU A 167 -23.07 -15.99 27.25
N ASP A 168 -21.92 -15.44 26.88
CA ASP A 168 -20.69 -15.48 27.66
C ASP A 168 -20.88 -14.96 29.11
N SER A 169 -21.75 -13.96 29.29
CA SER A 169 -22.11 -13.44 30.62
C SER A 169 -22.92 -14.41 31.49
N ASP A 170 -23.59 -15.38 30.91
CA ASP A 170 -24.44 -16.38 31.59
C ASP A 170 -23.80 -17.78 31.58
N ASP A 171 -22.60 -17.94 30.99
CA ASP A 171 -21.91 -19.20 30.83
C ASP A 171 -20.76 -19.38 31.84
N ASP A 172 -20.86 -20.45 32.66
CA ASP A 172 -19.89 -20.76 33.73
C ASP A 172 -18.73 -21.70 33.26
N ASP A 173 -18.87 -22.38 32.12
CA ASP A 173 -17.89 -23.36 31.61
C ASP A 173 -17.25 -22.95 30.27
N SER A 174 -17.44 -21.73 29.93
CA SER A 174 -16.97 -21.10 28.73
C SER A 174 -15.48 -21.18 28.56
N VAL A 175 -15.11 -21.14 27.37
CA VAL A 175 -13.85 -20.60 26.90
C VAL A 175 -12.85 -21.65 26.54
N ASN A 176 -12.85 -21.94 25.30
CA ASN A 176 -11.63 -22.25 24.61
C ASN A 176 -11.00 -20.90 24.15
N PRO A 177 -10.01 -20.34 24.87
CA PRO A 177 -9.38 -19.09 24.50
C PRO A 177 -8.73 -19.14 23.12
N ASP A 178 -8.55 -20.35 22.58
CA ASP A 178 -7.99 -20.57 21.25
C ASP A 178 -9.06 -20.69 20.14
N SER A 179 -10.35 -20.75 20.47
CA SER A 179 -11.43 -20.90 19.50
C SER A 179 -11.83 -19.61 18.80
N GLY A 180 -11.56 -18.46 19.41
CA GLY A 180 -11.90 -17.15 18.85
C GLY A 180 -11.12 -16.87 17.55
N THR A 181 -11.83 -16.44 16.49
CA THR A 181 -11.23 -15.99 15.23
C THR A 181 -11.18 -14.47 15.23
N THR A 182 -9.98 -13.90 15.25
CA THR A 182 -9.79 -12.44 15.23
C THR A 182 -10.19 -11.85 13.87
N ILE A 183 -10.95 -10.76 13.91
CA ILE A 183 -11.31 -9.96 12.74
C ILE A 183 -10.37 -8.75 12.70
N TYR A 184 -9.86 -8.43 11.52
CA TYR A 184 -8.92 -7.35 11.32
C TYR A 184 -9.51 -6.24 10.45
N GLU A 185 -9.13 -5.00 10.71
CA GLU A 185 -9.29 -3.92 9.75
C GLU A 185 -8.29 -4.11 8.62
N LEU A 186 -8.78 -4.31 7.40
CA LEU A 186 -7.92 -4.40 6.22
C LEU A 186 -7.58 -3.01 5.71
N ASP A 187 -6.29 -2.67 5.70
CA ASP A 187 -5.77 -1.41 5.18
C ASP A 187 -5.53 -1.48 3.67
N SER A 188 -5.47 -0.32 3.05
CA SER A 188 -5.04 -0.14 1.65
C SER A 188 -5.92 -0.83 0.61
N LEU A 189 -7.22 -0.94 0.86
CA LEU A 189 -8.26 -1.33 -0.08
C LEU A 189 -8.97 -0.09 -0.62
N MET A 190 -9.02 0.06 -1.94
CA MET A 190 -9.66 1.20 -2.61
C MET A 190 -10.80 0.71 -3.49
N GLY A 191 -12.03 0.90 -3.03
CA GLY A 191 -13.25 0.43 -3.67
C GLY A 191 -14.11 -0.40 -2.74
N ASN A 192 -14.93 -1.29 -3.30
CA ASN A 192 -15.82 -2.15 -2.53
C ASN A 192 -15.08 -3.41 -2.05
N SER A 193 -14.79 -3.50 -0.74
CA SER A 193 -14.10 -4.66 -0.14
C SER A 193 -14.92 -5.97 -0.21
N ASN A 194 -16.23 -5.88 -0.41
CA ASN A 194 -17.11 -7.05 -0.61
C ASN A 194 -17.21 -7.47 -2.08
N ALA A 195 -16.41 -6.86 -2.98
CA ALA A 195 -16.43 -7.22 -4.39
C ALA A 195 -15.90 -8.64 -4.60
N LYS A 196 -16.66 -9.43 -5.35
CA LYS A 196 -16.18 -10.71 -5.89
C LYS A 196 -15.37 -10.46 -7.15
N PHE A 197 -14.33 -11.23 -7.34
CA PHE A 197 -13.49 -11.13 -8.52
C PHE A 197 -12.82 -12.47 -8.85
N LYS A 198 -12.39 -12.62 -10.09
CA LYS A 198 -11.56 -13.75 -10.48
C LYS A 198 -10.09 -13.45 -10.25
N LEU A 199 -9.42 -14.38 -9.60
CA LEU A 199 -7.97 -14.38 -9.45
C LEU A 199 -7.38 -15.42 -10.40
N LYS A 200 -6.46 -14.98 -11.25
CA LYS A 200 -5.70 -15.86 -12.13
C LYS A 200 -4.23 -15.84 -11.74
N VAL A 201 -3.70 -17.03 -11.48
CA VAL A 201 -2.26 -17.26 -11.23
C VAL A 201 -1.73 -18.12 -12.37
N SER A 202 -0.65 -17.67 -12.99
CA SER A 202 0.01 -18.41 -14.09
C SER A 202 1.52 -18.42 -13.87
N GLU A 203 2.19 -19.45 -14.38
CA GLU A 203 3.65 -19.45 -14.51
C GLU A 203 4.08 -18.24 -15.34
N LEU A 204 5.12 -17.54 -14.90
CA LEU A 204 5.78 -16.50 -15.68
C LEU A 204 6.78 -17.16 -16.63
N ASP A 205 6.56 -17.08 -17.94
CA ASP A 205 7.45 -17.64 -18.96
C ASP A 205 8.42 -16.60 -19.57
N TYR A 206 8.73 -15.57 -18.80
CA TYR A 206 9.71 -14.54 -19.13
C TYR A 206 10.70 -14.34 -17.99
N TYR A 207 12.00 -14.42 -18.28
CA TYR A 207 13.03 -14.17 -17.28
C TYR A 207 13.20 -12.66 -17.04
N LEU A 208 12.88 -12.20 -15.83
CA LEU A 208 13.10 -10.81 -15.43
C LEU A 208 14.60 -10.58 -15.18
N ARG A 209 15.22 -9.80 -16.05
CA ARG A 209 16.68 -9.55 -16.01
C ARG A 209 17.03 -8.46 -15.02
N VAL A 210 18.17 -8.62 -14.35
CA VAL A 210 18.75 -7.61 -13.46
C VAL A 210 19.44 -6.52 -14.27
N PHE A 211 20.21 -6.91 -15.28
CA PHE A 211 21.01 -6.02 -16.11
C PHE A 211 20.51 -5.95 -17.55
N ASP A 212 20.68 -4.76 -18.15
CA ASP A 212 20.28 -4.51 -19.53
C ASP A 212 21.37 -5.03 -20.52
N PRO A 213 21.02 -6.00 -21.37
CA PRO A 213 21.95 -6.47 -22.41
C PRO A 213 22.34 -5.38 -23.42
N ALA A 214 21.48 -4.40 -23.67
CA ALA A 214 21.78 -3.30 -24.60
C ALA A 214 22.89 -2.37 -24.08
N SER A 215 23.09 -2.33 -22.77
CA SER A 215 24.19 -1.61 -22.12
C SER A 215 25.46 -2.46 -21.92
N ASN A 216 25.57 -3.63 -22.56
CA ASN A 216 26.59 -4.65 -22.26
C ASN A 216 26.58 -5.10 -20.79
N PHE A 217 25.41 -5.12 -20.16
CA PHE A 217 25.22 -5.45 -18.74
C PHE A 217 25.87 -4.48 -17.73
N GLU A 218 26.17 -3.24 -18.16
CA GLU A 218 26.71 -2.20 -17.28
C GLU A 218 25.64 -1.43 -16.50
N GLN A 219 24.38 -1.46 -16.98
CA GLN A 219 23.25 -0.76 -16.35
C GLN A 219 22.17 -1.77 -15.94
N PHE A 220 21.36 -1.39 -14.94
CA PHE A 220 20.18 -2.16 -14.54
C PHE A 220 19.12 -2.12 -15.64
N GLN A 221 18.48 -3.27 -15.89
CA GLN A 221 17.31 -3.34 -16.75
C GLN A 221 16.19 -2.46 -16.18
N GLN A 222 15.70 -1.53 -16.98
CA GLN A 222 14.56 -0.71 -16.60
C GLN A 222 13.26 -1.39 -17.06
N TYR A 223 12.31 -1.49 -16.13
CA TYR A 223 10.94 -1.89 -16.38
C TYR A 223 10.03 -0.72 -16.07
N TYR A 224 9.13 -0.38 -17.00
CA TYR A 224 8.23 0.75 -16.84
C TYR A 224 6.80 0.28 -16.54
N SER A 225 6.03 1.11 -15.82
CA SER A 225 4.68 0.78 -15.37
C SER A 225 3.70 0.43 -16.49
N ASN A 226 3.89 0.95 -17.70
CA ASN A 226 3.08 0.66 -18.88
C ASN A 226 3.56 -0.53 -19.71
N ASN A 227 4.56 -1.26 -19.25
CA ASN A 227 4.97 -2.46 -19.96
C ASN A 227 3.82 -3.48 -19.92
N GLU A 228 3.12 -3.65 -21.03
CA GLU A 228 2.13 -4.70 -21.17
C GLU A 228 2.82 -6.05 -21.04
N ILE A 229 2.18 -6.97 -20.32
CA ILE A 229 2.63 -8.34 -20.23
C ILE A 229 2.02 -9.07 -21.45
N PRO A 230 2.83 -9.42 -22.47
CA PRO A 230 2.31 -10.20 -23.57
C PRO A 230 1.72 -11.52 -23.07
N SER A 231 0.67 -12.00 -23.69
CA SER A 231 0.10 -13.32 -23.36
C SER A 231 1.12 -14.47 -23.49
N SER A 232 2.17 -14.27 -24.30
CA SER A 232 3.30 -15.21 -24.42
C SER A 232 4.20 -15.28 -23.18
N PHE A 233 4.06 -14.36 -22.23
CA PHE A 233 4.80 -14.38 -20.96
C PHE A 233 4.04 -15.15 -19.86
N SER A 234 2.79 -15.52 -20.09
CA SER A 234 2.01 -16.37 -19.20
C SER A 234 2.08 -17.82 -19.70
N GLY A 235 2.72 -18.67 -18.93
CA GLY A 235 2.80 -20.10 -19.17
C GLY A 235 1.58 -20.86 -18.63
N THR A 236 1.81 -21.96 -17.95
CA THR A 236 0.78 -22.81 -17.37
C THR A 236 -0.11 -22.02 -16.39
N VAL A 237 -1.44 -22.19 -16.52
CA VAL A 237 -2.40 -21.65 -15.55
C VAL A 237 -2.42 -22.56 -14.33
N LEU A 238 -2.16 -21.98 -13.16
CA LEU A 238 -2.05 -22.70 -11.88
C LEU A 238 -3.31 -22.53 -11.01
N PHE A 239 -4.05 -21.44 -11.23
CA PHE A 239 -5.33 -21.14 -10.59
C PHE A 239 -6.10 -20.13 -11.46
N ASP A 240 -7.42 -20.28 -11.60
CA ASP A 240 -8.29 -19.30 -12.29
C ASP A 240 -9.73 -19.48 -11.83
N ASP A 241 -10.11 -18.85 -10.71
CA ASP A 241 -11.45 -18.96 -10.15
C ASP A 241 -11.88 -17.67 -9.41
N GLU A 242 -13.16 -17.59 -9.05
CA GLU A 242 -13.75 -16.48 -8.29
C GLU A 242 -13.35 -16.59 -6.81
N ILE A 243 -12.92 -15.46 -6.25
CA ILE A 243 -12.62 -15.30 -4.83
C ILE A 243 -13.28 -14.04 -4.27
N GLU A 244 -13.35 -13.98 -2.94
CA GLU A 244 -13.76 -12.80 -2.18
C GLU A 244 -12.73 -12.52 -1.07
N ILE A 245 -12.72 -11.29 -0.57
CA ILE A 245 -11.84 -10.89 0.53
C ILE A 245 -12.44 -11.36 1.85
N ASN A 246 -11.60 -11.89 2.72
CA ASN A 246 -11.94 -12.22 4.10
C ASN A 246 -11.02 -11.44 5.05
N SER A 247 -11.62 -10.73 6.00
CA SER A 247 -10.91 -9.96 7.04
C SER A 247 -10.58 -10.78 8.28
N LYS A 248 -11.04 -12.03 8.34
CA LYS A 248 -10.74 -12.92 9.46
C LYS A 248 -9.37 -13.55 9.28
N GLU A 249 -8.70 -13.81 10.41
CA GLU A 249 -7.53 -14.67 10.40
C GLU A 249 -7.88 -16.10 9.98
N LEU A 250 -6.87 -16.83 9.56
CA LEU A 250 -6.96 -18.26 9.29
C LEU A 250 -6.39 -19.01 10.49
N VAL A 251 -7.22 -19.81 11.13
CA VAL A 251 -6.82 -20.64 12.28
C VAL A 251 -6.73 -22.09 11.82
N PHE A 252 -5.62 -22.74 12.09
CA PHE A 252 -5.38 -24.15 11.80
C PHE A 252 -5.20 -24.89 13.12
N TYR A 253 -5.86 -26.02 13.26
CA TYR A 253 -5.81 -26.84 14.44
C TYR A 253 -4.89 -28.05 14.22
N ASN A 254 -4.41 -28.64 15.30
CA ASN A 254 -3.68 -29.90 15.24
C ASN A 254 -4.62 -31.02 14.80
N GLU A 255 -4.05 -32.10 14.30
CA GLU A 255 -4.80 -33.33 14.13
C GLU A 255 -4.80 -34.10 15.48
N ASP A 256 -5.87 -34.83 15.77
CA ASP A 256 -5.94 -35.71 16.95
C ASP A 256 -4.94 -36.83 16.78
N ASP A 257 -4.00 -37.01 17.75
CA ASP A 257 -3.07 -38.13 17.76
C ASP A 257 -3.71 -39.32 18.51
N PRO A 258 -4.17 -40.38 17.82
CA PRO A 258 -4.85 -41.49 18.42
C PRO A 258 -3.96 -42.30 19.42
N ASP A 259 -2.66 -42.04 19.45
CA ASP A 259 -1.74 -42.69 20.38
C ASP A 259 -1.62 -41.96 21.72
N THR A 260 -2.12 -40.70 21.82
CA THR A 260 -2.22 -39.96 23.07
C THR A 260 -3.60 -40.19 23.68
N THR A 261 -3.69 -41.02 24.72
CA THR A 261 -4.97 -41.56 25.24
C THR A 261 -5.77 -40.60 26.13
N ASP A 262 -5.25 -39.44 26.46
CA ASP A 262 -5.81 -38.57 27.52
C ASP A 262 -6.19 -37.15 27.08
N GLN A 263 -5.92 -36.71 25.84
CA GLN A 263 -6.25 -35.38 25.33
C GLN A 263 -6.57 -35.47 23.84
N ASP A 264 -7.60 -34.74 23.41
CA ASP A 264 -7.94 -34.49 22.00
C ASP A 264 -7.20 -33.23 21.57
N GLU A 265 -6.13 -33.36 20.80
CA GLU A 265 -5.33 -32.24 20.31
C GLU A 265 -5.99 -31.48 19.17
N SER A 266 -7.09 -32.01 18.60
CA SER A 266 -7.83 -31.32 17.51
C SER A 266 -8.45 -29.99 17.93
N GLU A 267 -8.58 -29.74 19.24
CA GLU A 267 -9.01 -28.46 19.80
C GLU A 267 -7.87 -27.44 19.99
N THR A 268 -6.61 -27.86 19.85
CA THR A 268 -5.47 -26.98 20.04
C THR A 268 -5.02 -26.31 18.74
N VAL A 269 -4.70 -25.02 18.80
CA VAL A 269 -4.29 -24.25 17.63
C VAL A 269 -2.88 -24.61 17.21
N LYS A 270 -2.72 -25.07 15.97
CA LYS A 270 -1.44 -25.35 15.32
C LYS A 270 -0.77 -24.08 14.79
N GLU A 271 -1.56 -23.22 14.12
CA GLU A 271 -1.05 -22.01 13.45
C GLU A 271 -2.17 -20.97 13.28
N ARG A 272 -1.86 -19.69 13.50
CA ARG A 272 -2.72 -18.55 13.17
C ARG A 272 -2.04 -17.71 12.10
N LEU A 273 -2.76 -17.39 11.03
CA LEU A 273 -2.28 -16.58 9.93
C LEU A 273 -3.18 -15.35 9.77
N SER A 274 -2.58 -14.16 9.73
CA SER A 274 -3.28 -12.91 9.46
C SER A 274 -4.09 -12.98 8.15
N PRO A 275 -5.13 -12.15 7.98
CA PRO A 275 -5.96 -12.12 6.77
C PRO A 275 -5.11 -12.05 5.51
N ARG A 276 -5.43 -12.90 4.54
CA ARG A 276 -4.69 -13.06 3.30
C ARG A 276 -5.54 -13.58 2.16
N ILE A 277 -5.11 -13.33 0.94
CA ILE A 277 -5.56 -14.12 -0.19
C ILE A 277 -4.83 -15.46 -0.11
N ARG A 278 -5.58 -16.55 0.11
CA ARG A 278 -5.07 -17.92 0.10
C ARG A 278 -5.83 -18.74 -0.91
N VAL A 279 -5.12 -19.29 -1.90
CA VAL A 279 -5.71 -20.12 -2.96
C VAL A 279 -4.84 -21.35 -3.22
N SER A 280 -5.49 -22.49 -3.49
CA SER A 280 -4.80 -23.73 -3.83
C SER A 280 -4.35 -23.71 -5.28
N LEU A 281 -3.06 -23.89 -5.52
CA LEU A 281 -2.45 -23.96 -6.84
C LEU A 281 -2.38 -25.41 -7.35
N ASP A 282 -2.14 -25.56 -8.67
CA ASP A 282 -1.93 -26.87 -9.31
C ASP A 282 -0.73 -27.61 -8.67
N LYS A 283 -1.02 -28.59 -7.84
CA LYS A 283 0.00 -29.35 -7.12
C LYS A 283 0.88 -30.23 -8.04
N ASP A 284 0.33 -30.77 -9.14
CA ASP A 284 1.09 -31.59 -10.07
C ASP A 284 2.18 -30.80 -10.78
N PHE A 285 1.95 -29.50 -10.97
CA PHE A 285 2.96 -28.58 -11.49
C PHE A 285 4.13 -28.44 -10.52
N PHE A 286 3.84 -28.16 -9.24
CA PHE A 286 4.88 -27.97 -8.22
C PHE A 286 5.56 -29.27 -7.83
N GLN A 287 4.86 -30.40 -7.83
CA GLN A 287 5.48 -31.72 -7.66
C GLN A 287 6.62 -31.90 -8.66
N LYS A 288 6.33 -31.72 -9.95
CA LYS A 288 7.32 -31.87 -11.02
C LYS A 288 8.41 -30.80 -11.05
N LYS A 289 8.08 -29.56 -10.59
CA LYS A 289 9.04 -28.43 -10.65
C LYS A 289 9.93 -28.38 -9.42
N ILE A 290 9.45 -28.79 -8.27
CA ILE A 290 10.15 -28.60 -6.99
C ILE A 290 10.50 -29.95 -6.37
N ILE A 291 9.54 -30.75 -5.95
CA ILE A 291 9.79 -31.98 -5.20
C ILE A 291 10.62 -32.98 -6.05
N ASP A 292 10.14 -33.32 -7.24
CA ASP A 292 10.85 -34.26 -8.16
C ASP A 292 12.20 -33.72 -8.66
N ASN A 293 12.59 -32.51 -8.29
CA ASN A 293 13.88 -31.88 -8.63
C ASN A 293 14.84 -31.81 -7.43
N GLU A 294 14.55 -32.47 -6.35
CA GLU A 294 15.52 -32.62 -5.24
C GLU A 294 16.87 -33.13 -5.76
N GLY A 295 17.96 -32.59 -5.24
CA GLY A 295 19.33 -32.92 -5.66
C GLY A 295 19.72 -32.47 -7.08
N SER A 296 18.80 -31.91 -7.86
CA SER A 296 19.10 -31.41 -9.21
C SER A 296 19.78 -30.04 -9.20
N SER A 297 20.53 -29.76 -10.27
CA SER A 297 21.14 -28.42 -10.44
C SER A 297 20.13 -27.27 -10.53
N ASN A 298 18.84 -27.55 -10.77
CA ASN A 298 17.79 -26.55 -10.84
C ASN A 298 17.54 -25.87 -9.48
N LEU A 299 17.76 -26.60 -8.38
CA LEU A 299 17.52 -26.14 -7.01
C LEU A 299 18.81 -25.85 -6.21
N GLU A 300 19.99 -25.93 -6.83
CA GLU A 300 21.26 -25.61 -6.17
C GLU A 300 21.40 -24.13 -5.78
N SER A 301 20.72 -23.23 -6.51
CA SER A 301 20.78 -21.80 -6.23
C SER A 301 19.50 -21.09 -6.68
N ASN A 302 19.23 -19.91 -6.12
CA ASN A 302 18.13 -19.07 -6.55
C ASN A 302 18.27 -18.58 -8.01
N GLU A 303 19.50 -18.45 -8.51
CA GLU A 303 19.75 -18.11 -9.91
C GLU A 303 19.32 -19.25 -10.83
N ASN A 304 19.61 -20.48 -10.48
CA ASN A 304 19.20 -21.67 -11.23
C ASN A 304 17.67 -21.84 -11.19
N LEU A 305 17.07 -21.67 -10.01
CA LEU A 305 15.61 -21.69 -9.87
C LEU A 305 14.94 -20.69 -10.78
N LYS A 306 15.40 -19.42 -10.82
CA LYS A 306 14.84 -18.35 -11.65
C LYS A 306 14.97 -18.61 -13.16
N LEU A 307 15.92 -19.45 -13.58
CA LEU A 307 16.04 -19.90 -14.96
C LEU A 307 15.06 -21.04 -15.27
N PHE A 308 14.81 -21.90 -14.32
CA PHE A 308 13.97 -23.09 -14.41
C PHE A 308 12.48 -22.78 -14.17
N LEU A 309 12.17 -22.06 -13.08
CA LEU A 309 10.85 -21.52 -12.72
C LEU A 309 10.96 -20.00 -12.64
N LYS A 310 10.63 -19.31 -13.74
CA LYS A 310 10.91 -17.89 -13.91
C LYS A 310 10.07 -16.99 -13.01
N GLY A 311 9.00 -17.51 -12.40
CA GLY A 311 8.14 -16.80 -11.45
C GLY A 311 6.65 -16.98 -11.72
N LEU A 312 5.84 -16.08 -11.18
CA LEU A 312 4.39 -16.06 -11.30
C LEU A 312 3.87 -14.75 -11.88
N VAL A 313 2.76 -14.84 -12.60
CA VAL A 313 1.90 -13.73 -13.02
C VAL A 313 0.59 -13.85 -12.26
N ILE A 314 0.22 -12.81 -11.50
CA ILE A 314 -1.00 -12.75 -10.71
C ILE A 314 -1.87 -11.62 -11.23
N LYS A 315 -3.09 -11.94 -11.66
CA LYS A 315 -4.06 -11.00 -12.23
C LYS A 315 -5.41 -11.16 -11.56
N ALA A 316 -5.94 -10.07 -11.01
CA ALA A 316 -7.33 -9.98 -10.59
C ALA A 316 -8.16 -9.32 -11.70
N TYR A 317 -9.33 -9.88 -12.01
CA TYR A 317 -10.17 -9.42 -13.11
C TYR A 317 -11.63 -9.84 -12.89
N ASP A 318 -12.54 -9.39 -13.76
CA ASP A 318 -13.98 -9.73 -13.71
C ASP A 318 -14.62 -9.37 -12.37
N PHE A 319 -14.33 -8.17 -11.91
CA PHE A 319 -14.82 -7.65 -10.63
C PHE A 319 -16.33 -7.35 -10.70
N SER A 320 -17.08 -7.73 -9.66
CA SER A 320 -18.48 -7.30 -9.47
C SER A 320 -18.58 -5.78 -9.26
N ASP A 321 -17.62 -5.20 -8.51
CA ASP A 321 -17.42 -3.78 -8.30
C ASP A 321 -15.91 -3.47 -8.34
N PRO A 322 -15.47 -2.30 -8.81
CA PRO A 322 -14.05 -1.95 -8.85
C PRO A 322 -13.40 -2.02 -7.47
N LEU A 323 -12.25 -2.70 -7.42
CA LEU A 323 -11.43 -2.82 -6.22
C LEU A 323 -9.96 -2.87 -6.59
N MET A 324 -9.18 -1.92 -6.07
CA MET A 324 -7.72 -1.92 -6.11
C MET A 324 -7.18 -2.22 -4.72
N MET A 325 -6.28 -3.17 -4.64
CA MET A 325 -5.66 -3.63 -3.39
C MET A 325 -4.17 -3.31 -3.41
N ILE A 326 -3.64 -2.74 -2.34
CA ILE A 326 -2.21 -2.74 -2.07
C ILE A 326 -1.97 -3.90 -1.10
N LEU A 327 -1.15 -4.88 -1.52
CA LEU A 327 -0.95 -6.14 -0.81
C LEU A 327 0.51 -6.28 -0.34
N ASN A 328 0.71 -7.02 0.76
CA ASN A 328 2.04 -7.28 1.31
C ASN A 328 2.77 -8.39 0.55
N PHE A 329 3.11 -8.13 -0.71
CA PHE A 329 3.87 -9.06 -1.54
C PHE A 329 5.32 -9.32 -1.06
N ASN A 330 5.78 -8.63 -0.03
CA ASN A 330 7.09 -8.91 0.57
C ASN A 330 7.04 -10.12 1.51
N GLU A 331 5.87 -10.41 2.05
CA GLU A 331 5.61 -11.60 2.87
C GLU A 331 4.83 -12.68 2.12
N ALA A 332 4.52 -12.45 0.84
CA ALA A 332 3.83 -13.44 0.02
C ALA A 332 4.72 -14.63 -0.32
N GLU A 333 4.09 -15.81 -0.34
CA GLU A 333 4.79 -17.07 -0.58
C GLU A 333 3.92 -18.09 -1.32
N VAL A 334 4.58 -19.07 -1.90
CA VAL A 334 3.96 -20.33 -2.32
C VAL A 334 4.38 -21.38 -1.32
N ARG A 335 3.44 -21.84 -0.50
CA ARG A 335 3.64 -22.84 0.54
C ARG A 335 3.29 -24.23 0.00
N LEU A 336 4.25 -25.11 0.00
CA LEU A 336 4.12 -26.51 -0.38
C LEU A 336 3.93 -27.33 0.89
N VAL A 337 2.84 -28.07 0.99
CA VAL A 337 2.57 -29.03 2.07
C VAL A 337 2.70 -30.41 1.49
N TYR A 338 3.54 -31.25 2.07
CA TYR A 338 3.87 -32.57 1.55
C TYR A 338 4.05 -33.59 2.66
N ASP A 339 3.81 -34.86 2.32
CA ASP A 339 4.15 -36.01 3.17
C ASP A 339 5.43 -36.65 2.65
N TYR A 340 6.22 -37.19 3.60
CA TYR A 340 7.34 -38.04 3.32
C TYR A 340 7.38 -39.24 4.29
N LYS A 341 7.98 -40.35 3.87
CA LYS A 341 8.12 -41.54 4.68
C LYS A 341 9.34 -41.48 5.56
N LYS A 342 9.14 -41.70 6.84
CA LYS A 342 10.19 -41.73 7.86
C LYS A 342 10.30 -43.09 8.51
N TYR A 343 11.52 -43.63 8.51
CA TYR A 343 11.80 -44.83 9.27
C TYR A 343 11.82 -44.55 10.79
N ASN A 344 11.03 -45.29 11.54
CA ASN A 344 10.90 -45.16 12.98
C ASN A 344 11.22 -46.48 13.68
N LYS A 345 12.24 -46.48 14.56
CA LYS A 345 12.71 -47.62 15.32
C LYS A 345 11.79 -48.01 16.49
N ASN A 346 10.66 -47.36 16.62
CA ASN A 346 9.66 -47.59 17.67
C ASN A 346 10.22 -47.68 19.10
N GLY A 347 11.30 -46.92 19.38
CA GLY A 347 11.94 -46.79 20.70
C GLY A 347 12.97 -47.89 21.02
N THR A 348 13.28 -48.80 20.09
CA THR A 348 14.33 -49.82 20.27
C THR A 348 15.42 -49.67 19.22
N ASP A 349 16.68 -49.92 19.60
CA ASP A 349 17.82 -49.89 18.66
C ASP A 349 18.24 -51.31 18.20
N ASP A 350 17.85 -52.34 18.94
CA ASP A 350 18.34 -53.72 18.76
C ASP A 350 17.28 -54.66 18.16
N ASP A 351 15.98 -54.26 18.14
CA ASP A 351 14.87 -55.05 17.62
C ASP A 351 14.28 -54.37 16.39
N THR A 352 14.43 -54.98 15.23
CA THR A 352 13.88 -54.44 13.96
C THR A 352 12.52 -55.05 13.61
N ASP A 353 11.98 -55.92 14.44
CA ASP A 353 10.68 -56.55 14.18
C ASP A 353 9.52 -55.62 14.55
N ASP A 354 9.76 -54.58 15.35
CA ASP A 354 8.80 -53.57 15.74
C ASP A 354 8.98 -52.22 14.99
N ASP A 355 9.96 -52.12 14.10
CA ASP A 355 10.18 -50.93 13.27
C ASP A 355 8.98 -50.64 12.34
N VAL A 356 8.65 -49.38 12.20
CA VAL A 356 7.54 -48.90 11.34
C VAL A 356 8.01 -47.81 10.38
N ILE A 357 7.22 -47.56 9.37
CA ILE A 357 7.39 -46.41 8.47
C ILE A 357 6.21 -45.49 8.72
N ASP A 358 6.51 -44.31 9.23
CA ASP A 358 5.52 -43.25 9.47
C ASP A 358 5.40 -42.35 8.23
N ASP A 359 4.18 -41.87 7.95
CA ASP A 359 3.96 -40.75 7.05
C ASP A 359 4.04 -39.45 7.85
N VAL A 360 4.97 -38.58 7.50
CA VAL A 360 5.23 -37.31 8.22
C VAL A 360 4.89 -36.14 7.32
N GLU A 361 4.01 -35.24 7.79
CA GLU A 361 3.70 -33.99 7.10
C GLU A 361 4.79 -32.96 7.35
N SER A 362 5.18 -32.28 6.30
CA SER A 362 6.10 -31.13 6.33
C SER A 362 5.70 -30.05 5.36
N ASN A 363 6.39 -28.92 5.41
CA ASN A 363 6.15 -27.83 4.49
C ASN A 363 7.44 -27.17 4.02
N TYR A 364 7.38 -26.54 2.84
CA TYR A 364 8.47 -25.79 2.25
C TYR A 364 7.92 -24.56 1.53
N SER A 365 8.61 -23.41 1.63
CA SER A 365 8.13 -22.16 1.07
C SER A 365 9.01 -21.64 -0.06
N LEU A 366 8.36 -21.24 -1.15
CA LEU A 366 8.95 -20.40 -2.18
C LEU A 366 8.52 -18.95 -1.93
N LYS A 367 9.47 -18.09 -1.60
CA LYS A 367 9.21 -16.68 -1.27
C LYS A 367 9.17 -15.79 -2.51
N MET A 368 8.34 -14.76 -2.53
CA MET A 368 8.30 -13.76 -3.59
C MET A 368 9.38 -12.68 -3.39
N ASN A 369 10.64 -13.09 -3.20
CA ASN A 369 11.77 -12.19 -2.90
C ASN A 369 12.67 -11.88 -4.12
N GLY A 370 12.31 -12.34 -5.32
CA GLY A 370 12.97 -11.98 -6.56
C GLY A 370 12.54 -10.60 -7.09
N TYR A 371 12.77 -10.35 -8.37
CA TYR A 371 12.22 -9.15 -9.03
C TYR A 371 10.70 -9.17 -8.99
N LYS A 372 10.13 -8.05 -8.55
CA LYS A 372 8.69 -7.81 -8.46
C LYS A 372 8.31 -6.60 -9.32
N LEU A 373 7.23 -6.70 -10.08
CA LEU A 373 6.79 -5.65 -10.99
C LEU A 373 5.25 -5.54 -11.00
N ASN A 374 4.76 -4.30 -11.17
CA ASN A 374 3.38 -4.06 -11.55
C ASN A 374 3.28 -3.65 -13.03
N SER A 375 2.45 -4.32 -13.79
CA SER A 375 2.02 -3.83 -15.11
C SER A 375 0.72 -3.09 -14.95
N VAL A 376 0.71 -1.80 -15.29
CA VAL A 376 -0.44 -0.91 -15.14
C VAL A 376 -1.00 -0.57 -16.52
N LYS A 377 -2.24 -0.96 -16.77
CA LYS A 377 -2.99 -0.60 -17.97
C LYS A 377 -4.01 0.47 -17.62
N ASN A 378 -3.80 1.68 -18.14
CA ASN A 378 -4.73 2.78 -18.02
C ASN A 378 -5.57 2.92 -19.28
N GLU A 379 -6.88 3.16 -19.13
CA GLU A 379 -7.71 3.63 -20.23
C GLU A 379 -7.33 5.06 -20.65
N PRO A 380 -7.62 5.46 -21.90
CA PRO A 380 -7.45 6.85 -22.32
C PRO A 380 -8.27 7.79 -21.43
N TYR A 381 -7.68 8.91 -21.03
CA TYR A 381 -8.40 9.89 -20.21
C TYR A 381 -9.65 10.43 -20.91
N PRO A 382 -10.72 10.73 -20.15
CA PRO A 382 -11.87 11.49 -20.62
C PRO A 382 -11.46 12.82 -21.24
N ALA A 383 -12.26 13.33 -22.18
CA ALA A 383 -11.93 14.50 -22.98
C ALA A 383 -11.56 15.74 -22.14
N ALA A 384 -12.18 15.92 -20.97
CA ALA A 384 -11.89 17.05 -20.08
C ALA A 384 -10.43 17.07 -19.63
N ILE A 385 -9.92 15.92 -19.17
CA ILE A 385 -8.52 15.77 -18.73
C ILE A 385 -7.57 15.80 -19.92
N TYR A 386 -7.92 15.08 -21.00
CA TYR A 386 -7.12 15.10 -22.22
C TYR A 386 -6.91 16.53 -22.72
N ASN A 387 -7.98 17.32 -22.83
CA ASN A 387 -7.88 18.72 -23.25
C ASN A 387 -7.06 19.55 -22.26
N ALA A 388 -7.24 19.37 -20.95
CA ALA A 388 -6.48 20.10 -19.95
C ALA A 388 -4.96 19.87 -20.05
N ILE A 389 -4.54 18.65 -20.43
CA ILE A 389 -3.12 18.29 -20.60
C ILE A 389 -2.54 18.85 -21.91
N TYR A 390 -3.28 18.75 -23.02
CA TYR A 390 -2.77 19.02 -24.37
C TYR A 390 -3.21 20.37 -24.93
N ASP A 391 -4.19 21.03 -24.29
CA ASP A 391 -4.57 22.37 -24.67
C ASP A 391 -3.49 23.37 -24.24
N THR A 392 -3.30 24.39 -25.08
CA THR A 392 -2.44 25.53 -24.76
C THR A 392 -3.05 26.45 -23.70
N ILE A 393 -4.23 26.09 -23.18
CA ILE A 393 -4.93 26.88 -22.14
C ILE A 393 -4.11 26.81 -20.85
N THR A 394 -3.72 27.96 -20.42
CA THR A 394 -3.08 28.25 -19.15
C THR A 394 -4.15 28.74 -18.17
N ASN A 395 -3.97 28.45 -16.88
CA ASN A 395 -4.94 28.76 -15.84
C ASN A 395 -6.31 28.08 -16.05
N PRO A 396 -6.35 26.73 -15.93
CA PRO A 396 -7.59 25.98 -16.10
C PRO A 396 -8.62 26.30 -15.00
N LYS A 397 -9.91 26.05 -15.30
CA LYS A 397 -10.99 26.15 -14.31
C LYS A 397 -10.89 25.06 -13.23
N SER A 398 -10.51 23.86 -13.65
CA SER A 398 -10.33 22.69 -12.78
C SER A 398 -8.92 22.12 -12.96
N VAL A 399 -8.27 21.77 -11.86
CA VAL A 399 -6.95 21.17 -11.82
C VAL A 399 -7.09 19.70 -11.43
N TYR A 400 -6.72 18.82 -12.34
CA TYR A 400 -6.80 17.37 -12.18
C TYR A 400 -5.48 16.82 -11.65
N LEU A 401 -5.51 16.10 -10.55
CA LEU A 401 -4.34 15.43 -10.00
C LEU A 401 -4.62 13.93 -9.91
N LYS A 402 -3.73 13.11 -10.45
CA LYS A 402 -3.82 11.65 -10.44
C LYS A 402 -2.44 11.07 -10.27
N GLY A 403 -2.28 10.15 -9.32
CA GLY A 403 -1.03 9.43 -9.13
C GLY A 403 -0.76 8.37 -10.20
N GLY A 404 0.32 7.63 -10.04
CA GLY A 404 0.78 6.71 -11.07
C GLY A 404 1.32 7.42 -12.30
N ALA A 405 1.17 6.80 -13.48
CA ALA A 405 1.38 7.45 -14.77
C ALA A 405 0.17 8.37 -15.08
N GLY A 406 -0.06 9.33 -14.20
CA GLY A 406 -1.27 10.12 -14.08
C GLY A 406 -1.13 11.55 -14.59
N VAL A 407 -1.60 12.49 -13.78
CA VAL A 407 -1.65 13.92 -14.12
C VAL A 407 -1.19 14.75 -12.93
N MET A 408 -0.39 15.78 -13.20
CA MET A 408 0.11 16.73 -12.23
C MET A 408 -0.15 18.18 -12.66
N ALA A 409 -0.03 19.11 -11.72
CA ALA A 409 -0.02 20.53 -12.03
C ALA A 409 1.40 21.11 -11.96
N GLU A 410 1.79 21.84 -13.00
CA GLU A 410 2.94 22.76 -12.99
C GLU A 410 2.46 24.12 -12.52
N ILE A 411 3.03 24.66 -11.45
CA ILE A 411 2.66 25.92 -10.82
C ILE A 411 3.81 26.92 -10.98
N GLU A 412 3.53 28.08 -11.51
CA GLU A 412 4.43 29.23 -11.53
C GLU A 412 3.90 30.30 -10.56
N LEU A 413 4.67 30.60 -9.51
CA LEU A 413 4.35 31.60 -8.51
C LEU A 413 4.58 33.02 -9.07
N PHE A 414 3.88 34.01 -8.51
CA PHE A 414 4.03 35.44 -8.87
C PHE A 414 3.77 35.73 -10.34
N LYS A 415 2.88 34.99 -10.98
CA LYS A 415 2.38 35.29 -12.31
C LYS A 415 0.88 35.50 -12.29
N ASP A 416 0.42 36.52 -12.99
CA ASP A 416 -1.02 36.76 -13.15
C ASP A 416 -1.67 35.76 -14.15
N SER A 417 -2.97 35.96 -14.37
CA SER A 417 -3.75 35.10 -15.29
C SER A 417 -3.28 35.17 -16.76
N GLU A 418 -2.53 36.19 -17.12
CA GLU A 418 -1.95 36.38 -18.46
C GLU A 418 -0.50 35.88 -18.53
N GLY A 419 0.04 35.39 -17.39
CA GLY A 419 1.43 34.93 -17.24
C GLY A 419 2.45 36.05 -17.06
N ILE A 420 1.99 37.26 -16.77
CA ILE A 420 2.85 38.43 -16.51
C ILE A 420 3.44 38.30 -15.10
N ASP A 421 4.76 38.49 -14.99
CA ASP A 421 5.46 38.45 -13.71
C ASP A 421 5.12 39.64 -12.83
N VAL A 422 4.69 39.39 -11.60
CA VAL A 422 4.35 40.41 -10.60
C VAL A 422 5.35 40.43 -9.42
N LEU A 423 6.42 39.65 -9.46
CA LEU A 423 7.36 39.49 -8.36
C LEU A 423 8.04 40.82 -7.98
N ASP A 424 8.50 41.59 -8.95
CA ASP A 424 9.17 42.88 -8.68
C ASP A 424 8.24 43.87 -7.98
N LYS A 425 6.95 43.86 -8.32
CA LYS A 425 5.93 44.67 -7.64
C LYS A 425 5.80 44.26 -6.18
N ILE A 426 5.82 42.95 -5.88
CA ILE A 426 5.76 42.42 -4.50
C ILE A 426 7.04 42.77 -3.74
N LYS A 427 8.22 42.58 -4.36
CA LYS A 427 9.51 42.94 -3.76
C LYS A 427 9.60 44.42 -3.39
N SER A 428 9.05 45.29 -4.22
CA SER A 428 9.05 46.77 -3.98
C SER A 428 8.25 47.20 -2.75
N LYS A 429 7.31 46.34 -2.27
CA LYS A 429 6.49 46.61 -1.09
C LYS A 429 7.28 46.48 0.24
N GLN A 430 8.43 45.84 0.24
CA GLN A 430 9.29 45.62 1.42
C GLN A 430 8.57 44.98 2.61
N TRP A 431 7.56 44.17 2.35
CA TRP A 431 6.77 43.49 3.37
C TRP A 431 7.61 42.49 4.19
N LEU A 432 7.34 42.42 5.48
CA LEU A 432 7.84 41.37 6.34
C LEU A 432 6.88 40.18 6.23
N ILE A 433 7.28 39.17 5.46
CA ILE A 433 6.46 37.97 5.29
C ILE A 433 6.47 37.14 6.56
N ASN A 434 5.31 36.95 7.17
CA ASN A 434 5.11 36.13 8.36
C ASN A 434 4.84 34.69 7.96
N GLU A 435 3.90 34.47 7.05
CA GLU A 435 3.49 33.15 6.56
C GLU A 435 3.09 33.22 5.08
N ALA A 436 3.27 32.11 4.38
CA ALA A 436 2.80 31.95 3.01
C ALA A 436 2.25 30.52 2.80
N ASN A 437 1.02 30.44 2.28
CA ASN A 437 0.32 29.18 2.07
C ASN A 437 -0.29 29.10 0.67
N LEU A 438 -0.13 27.95 0.03
CA LEU A 438 -0.98 27.55 -1.08
C LEU A 438 -2.29 26.99 -0.53
N THR A 439 -3.41 27.56 -0.97
CA THR A 439 -4.75 27.10 -0.61
C THR A 439 -5.42 26.51 -1.86
N LEU A 440 -5.83 25.24 -1.74
CA LEU A 440 -6.22 24.38 -2.84
C LEU A 440 -7.57 23.73 -2.49
N HIS A 441 -8.67 24.37 -2.90
CA HIS A 441 -10.01 23.85 -2.61
C HIS A 441 -10.38 22.72 -3.56
N ILE A 442 -11.00 21.69 -3.01
CA ILE A 442 -11.55 20.56 -3.76
C ILE A 442 -12.80 20.99 -4.52
N ASP A 443 -12.92 20.58 -5.76
CA ASP A 443 -14.11 20.80 -6.60
C ASP A 443 -15.20 19.76 -6.27
N LYS A 444 -15.84 19.97 -5.11
CA LYS A 444 -16.88 19.05 -4.60
C LYS A 444 -18.04 18.86 -5.57
N GLU A 445 -18.40 19.90 -6.32
CA GLU A 445 -19.49 19.83 -7.29
C GLU A 445 -19.16 18.84 -8.40
N MET A 446 -17.93 18.93 -8.93
CA MET A 446 -17.46 17.99 -9.95
C MET A 446 -17.35 16.58 -9.41
N LEU A 447 -16.80 16.39 -8.21
CA LEU A 447 -16.68 15.08 -7.59
C LEU A 447 -18.05 14.42 -7.34
N SER A 448 -18.99 15.17 -6.75
CA SER A 448 -20.34 14.67 -6.43
C SER A 448 -21.12 14.34 -7.70
N SER A 449 -21.04 15.19 -8.74
CA SER A 449 -21.72 14.95 -10.02
C SER A 449 -21.20 13.72 -10.77
N SER A 450 -19.99 13.28 -10.44
CA SER A 450 -19.33 12.10 -11.01
C SER A 450 -19.52 10.83 -10.15
N GLY A 451 -20.33 10.87 -9.10
CA GLY A 451 -20.58 9.73 -8.22
C GLY A 451 -19.63 9.60 -7.03
N GLY A 452 -18.77 10.60 -6.83
CA GLY A 452 -17.73 10.60 -5.81
C GLY A 452 -16.50 9.78 -6.22
N ILE A 453 -15.39 10.06 -5.56
CA ILE A 453 -14.13 9.29 -5.66
C ILE A 453 -13.49 9.21 -4.27
N ILE A 454 -12.63 8.23 -4.06
CA ILE A 454 -11.76 8.22 -2.89
C ILE A 454 -10.65 9.25 -3.13
N GLU A 455 -10.60 10.28 -2.29
CA GLU A 455 -9.63 11.35 -2.42
C GLU A 455 -8.29 10.99 -1.77
N PRO A 456 -7.15 11.41 -2.35
CA PRO A 456 -5.86 11.23 -1.70
C PRO A 456 -5.82 12.01 -0.39
N SER A 457 -5.35 11.38 0.67
CA SER A 457 -5.21 12.01 1.98
C SER A 457 -4.20 13.16 1.99
N ARG A 458 -3.31 13.23 0.96
CA ARG A 458 -2.26 14.25 0.91
C ARG A 458 -1.83 14.64 -0.49
N LEU A 459 -1.47 15.93 -0.65
CA LEU A 459 -0.77 16.46 -1.81
C LEU A 459 0.68 16.80 -1.47
N TYR A 460 1.56 16.71 -2.46
CA TYR A 460 2.98 16.99 -2.35
C TYR A 460 3.43 18.02 -3.38
N LEU A 461 4.22 19.01 -2.92
CA LEU A 461 4.75 20.09 -3.71
C LEU A 461 6.27 20.04 -3.76
N PHE A 462 6.85 20.08 -4.96
CA PHE A 462 8.30 19.97 -5.18
C PHE A 462 8.78 20.90 -6.29
N ASP A 463 10.07 21.16 -6.32
CA ASP A 463 10.74 21.92 -7.38
C ASP A 463 10.95 21.04 -8.62
N LEU A 464 10.36 21.43 -9.75
CA LEU A 464 10.45 20.67 -11.01
C LEU A 464 11.85 20.62 -11.61
N LYS A 465 12.73 21.55 -11.30
CA LYS A 465 14.08 21.58 -11.86
C LYS A 465 15.04 20.70 -11.08
N SER A 466 15.07 20.85 -9.75
CA SER A 466 15.92 20.04 -8.87
C SER A 466 15.28 18.71 -8.50
N GLN A 467 13.96 18.61 -8.66
CA GLN A 467 13.13 17.47 -8.27
C GLN A 467 13.22 17.13 -6.77
N ALA A 468 13.54 18.13 -5.99
CA ALA A 468 13.66 18.05 -4.54
C ALA A 468 12.47 18.72 -3.85
N PRO A 469 12.17 18.31 -2.61
CA PRO A 469 11.23 19.02 -1.75
C PRO A 469 11.65 20.48 -1.57
N LEU A 470 10.69 21.35 -1.24
CA LEU A 470 10.98 22.75 -0.88
C LEU A 470 11.65 22.84 0.49
N ILE A 471 12.27 23.99 0.78
CA ILE A 471 12.97 24.22 2.06
C ILE A 471 12.05 24.03 3.26
N ASP A 472 10.79 24.42 3.14
CA ASP A 472 9.78 24.29 4.20
C ASP A 472 9.54 22.83 4.62
N TYR A 473 9.63 21.89 3.69
CA TYR A 473 9.57 20.46 3.96
C TYR A 473 10.75 19.99 4.85
N PHE A 474 11.98 20.46 4.57
CA PHE A 474 13.16 20.04 5.34
C PHE A 474 13.21 20.63 6.74
N ILE A 475 12.62 21.81 6.93
CA ILE A 475 12.58 22.48 8.25
C ILE A 475 11.55 21.81 9.17
N ASP A 476 10.49 21.25 8.61
CA ASP A 476 9.45 20.57 9.38
C ASP A 476 9.90 19.16 9.78
N ASN A 477 10.09 18.95 11.08
CA ASN A 477 10.42 17.65 11.67
C ASN A 477 9.26 17.08 12.49
N SER A 478 8.05 17.61 12.31
CA SER A 478 6.87 17.07 12.98
C SER A 478 6.52 15.69 12.45
N THR A 479 6.09 14.81 13.36
CA THR A 479 5.66 13.44 13.06
C THR A 479 4.19 13.28 13.41
N GLY A 480 3.48 12.49 12.65
CA GLY A 480 2.10 12.10 12.86
C GLY A 480 1.98 10.64 13.25
N ASN A 481 0.75 10.13 13.29
CA ASN A 481 0.46 8.74 13.66
C ASN A 481 0.96 7.74 12.60
N ASN A 482 1.10 8.18 11.35
CA ASN A 482 1.65 7.37 10.26
C ASN A 482 2.53 8.24 9.35
N LYS A 483 3.31 7.60 8.49
CA LYS A 483 4.28 8.27 7.59
C LYS A 483 3.65 9.31 6.65
N ASN A 484 2.38 9.14 6.28
CA ASN A 484 1.70 10.13 5.45
C ASN A 484 1.24 11.35 6.26
N ASN A 485 1.17 11.24 7.59
CA ASN A 485 0.82 12.33 8.50
C ASN A 485 2.04 13.07 9.09
N ASP A 486 3.26 12.69 8.74
CA ASP A 486 4.46 13.46 9.08
C ASP A 486 4.46 14.85 8.41
N LYS A 487 5.36 15.75 8.79
CA LYS A 487 5.45 17.11 8.21
C LYS A 487 4.13 17.91 8.37
N ILE A 488 3.58 17.88 9.57
CA ILE A 488 2.25 18.46 9.89
C ILE A 488 2.18 19.96 9.57
N PHE A 489 3.26 20.71 9.87
CA PHE A 489 3.31 22.16 9.65
C PHE A 489 3.54 22.55 8.20
N HIS A 490 4.24 21.71 7.41
CA HIS A 490 4.34 21.87 5.97
C HIS A 490 2.97 21.68 5.32
N GLY A 491 2.17 20.78 5.88
CA GLY A 491 0.78 20.57 5.47
C GLY A 491 0.65 19.71 4.22
N GLY A 492 -0.37 20.01 3.43
CA GLY A 492 -0.75 19.21 2.26
C GLY A 492 -1.72 18.09 2.59
N LEU A 493 -2.05 17.88 3.87
CA LEU A 493 -3.11 16.97 4.30
C LEU A 493 -4.48 17.48 3.86
N ILE A 494 -5.39 16.55 3.60
CA ILE A 494 -6.78 16.87 3.31
C ILE A 494 -7.45 17.42 4.57
N GLU A 495 -8.10 18.56 4.44
CA GLU A 495 -9.02 19.09 5.45
C GLU A 495 -10.42 18.61 5.08
N LEU A 496 -11.16 18.07 6.05
CA LEU A 496 -12.50 17.55 5.86
C LEU A 496 -13.55 18.53 6.35
N ASP A 497 -14.74 18.49 5.77
CA ASP A 497 -15.90 19.19 6.30
C ASP A 497 -16.58 18.39 7.44
N ASP A 498 -17.69 18.94 7.99
CA ASP A 498 -18.44 18.31 9.08
C ASP A 498 -19.06 16.95 8.69
N ASP A 499 -19.25 16.69 7.40
CA ASP A 499 -19.75 15.43 6.84
C ASP A 499 -18.61 14.46 6.47
N LYS A 500 -17.37 14.75 6.86
CA LYS A 500 -16.14 14.01 6.54
C LYS A 500 -15.79 13.95 5.05
N ASN A 501 -16.32 14.84 4.23
CA ASN A 501 -15.91 14.98 2.82
C ASN A 501 -14.72 15.91 2.69
N GLY A 502 -13.88 15.69 1.69
CA GLY A 502 -12.75 16.55 1.38
C GLY A 502 -13.18 18.01 1.14
N LEU A 503 -12.53 18.95 1.81
CA LEU A 503 -12.78 20.40 1.70
C LEU A 503 -11.66 21.08 0.92
N MET A 504 -10.42 20.92 1.36
CA MET A 504 -9.26 21.55 0.76
C MET A 504 -7.95 20.92 1.24
N TYR A 505 -6.86 21.31 0.57
CA TYR A 505 -5.49 21.08 1.01
C TYR A 505 -4.80 22.43 1.22
N LYS A 506 -3.96 22.54 2.23
CA LYS A 506 -3.17 23.73 2.53
C LYS A 506 -1.69 23.35 2.65
N ILE A 507 -0.82 23.98 1.84
CA ILE A 507 0.61 23.73 1.86
C ILE A 507 1.36 24.98 2.25
N ARG A 508 2.12 24.92 3.33
CA ARG A 508 2.93 26.03 3.82
C ARG A 508 4.28 26.07 3.12
N ILE A 509 4.61 27.26 2.55
CA ILE A 509 5.83 27.51 1.80
C ILE A 509 6.49 28.84 2.20
N SER A 510 6.42 29.18 3.49
CA SER A 510 6.81 30.49 4.02
C SER A 510 8.30 30.79 3.80
N GLU A 511 9.19 29.84 4.08
CA GLU A 511 10.64 30.04 3.92
C GLU A 511 11.03 30.07 2.43
N HIS A 512 10.38 29.26 1.60
CA HIS A 512 10.58 29.30 0.16
C HIS A 512 10.23 30.71 -0.40
N ILE A 513 9.10 31.26 -0.02
CA ILE A 513 8.67 32.60 -0.43
C ILE A 513 9.60 33.69 0.11
N LYS A 514 9.99 33.63 1.39
CA LYS A 514 10.96 34.57 1.98
C LYS A 514 12.28 34.57 1.22
N ASN A 515 12.77 33.42 0.80
CA ASN A 515 14.00 33.30 0.03
C ASN A 515 13.86 33.96 -1.36
N ILE A 516 12.73 33.80 -2.05
CA ILE A 516 12.46 34.44 -3.34
C ILE A 516 12.39 35.96 -3.19
N ILE A 517 11.63 36.47 -2.21
CA ILE A 517 11.38 37.90 -2.07
C ILE A 517 12.59 38.65 -1.52
N ARG A 518 13.31 38.08 -0.53
CA ARG A 518 14.36 38.77 0.22
C ARG A 518 15.78 38.39 -0.13
N LYS A 519 16.00 37.14 -0.55
CA LYS A 519 17.34 36.61 -0.82
C LYS A 519 17.64 36.41 -2.30
N ASP A 520 16.76 36.92 -3.16
CA ASP A 520 16.85 36.80 -4.63
C ASP A 520 17.03 35.35 -5.13
N SER A 521 16.46 34.38 -4.39
CA SER A 521 16.41 33.02 -4.88
C SER A 521 15.55 32.96 -6.15
N THR A 522 15.92 32.09 -7.06
CA THR A 522 15.19 31.89 -8.33
C THR A 522 13.77 31.43 -8.04
N ASN A 523 12.79 32.09 -8.66
CA ASN A 523 11.39 31.63 -8.69
C ASN A 523 11.28 30.46 -9.68
N LEU A 524 11.39 29.23 -9.17
CA LEU A 524 11.36 28.01 -9.96
C LEU A 524 9.91 27.53 -10.15
N LYS A 525 9.70 26.72 -11.18
CA LYS A 525 8.42 26.06 -11.40
C LYS A 525 8.25 24.92 -10.40
N LEU A 526 7.06 24.80 -9.84
CA LEU A 526 6.72 23.81 -8.86
C LEU A 526 5.84 22.71 -9.48
N GLY A 527 6.02 21.47 -9.06
CA GLY A 527 5.16 20.34 -9.37
C GLY A 527 4.24 20.04 -8.19
N LEU A 528 2.94 19.92 -8.45
CA LEU A 528 1.95 19.49 -7.47
C LEU A 528 1.42 18.12 -7.87
N VAL A 529 1.53 17.15 -6.99
CA VAL A 529 1.11 15.76 -7.19
C VAL A 529 0.39 15.22 -5.94
N VAL A 530 -0.28 14.08 -6.09
CA VAL A 530 -0.78 13.31 -4.94
C VAL A 530 0.37 12.58 -4.25
N SER A 531 0.24 12.25 -2.98
CA SER A 531 1.24 11.50 -2.22
C SER A 531 0.58 10.41 -1.37
N SER A 532 1.23 9.25 -1.29
CA SER A 532 0.89 8.17 -0.34
C SER A 532 1.81 8.13 0.88
N ASP A 533 2.99 8.78 0.81
CA ASP A 533 3.98 8.81 1.88
C ASP A 533 4.81 10.10 1.76
N ILE A 534 4.53 11.08 2.61
CA ILE A 534 5.24 12.36 2.60
C ILE A 534 6.66 12.24 3.16
N SER A 535 6.95 11.23 3.97
CA SER A 535 8.29 11.00 4.52
C SER A 535 9.26 10.49 3.46
N ASN A 536 8.72 9.94 2.36
CA ASN A 536 9.51 9.46 1.23
C ASN A 536 9.67 10.53 0.15
N SER A 537 10.81 11.20 0.12
CA SER A 537 11.16 12.20 -0.89
C SER A 537 11.94 11.64 -2.09
N MET A 538 12.05 10.32 -2.22
CA MET A 538 12.71 9.68 -3.36
C MET A 538 11.93 9.90 -4.65
N ASN A 539 12.66 9.87 -5.75
CA ASN A 539 12.12 9.96 -7.10
C ASN A 539 12.38 8.67 -7.88
N THR A 540 11.46 8.32 -8.77
CA THR A 540 11.67 7.26 -9.76
C THR A 540 11.81 7.86 -11.16
N ALA A 541 12.64 7.24 -12.01
CA ALA A 541 12.80 7.66 -13.39
C ALA A 541 11.48 7.47 -14.15
N VAL A 542 11.21 8.34 -15.13
CA VAL A 542 10.09 8.15 -16.04
C VAL A 542 10.61 7.78 -17.43
N LEU A 543 9.73 7.13 -18.22
CA LEU A 543 10.01 6.86 -19.63
C LEU A 543 10.36 8.18 -20.32
N GLU A 544 11.38 8.17 -21.16
CA GLU A 544 11.94 9.35 -21.81
C GLU A 544 10.85 10.34 -22.28
N SER A 545 10.95 11.57 -21.78
CA SER A 545 10.01 12.65 -22.03
C SER A 545 10.79 13.96 -22.13
N GLU A 546 10.41 14.84 -23.07
CA GLU A 546 11.01 16.18 -23.21
C GLU A 546 10.80 17.07 -21.98
N THR A 547 9.82 16.75 -21.13
CA THR A 547 9.34 17.65 -20.06
C THR A 547 9.65 17.16 -18.66
N MET A 548 9.97 15.90 -18.47
CA MET A 548 10.14 15.27 -17.16
C MET A 548 11.09 14.09 -17.23
N SER A 549 12.05 14.02 -16.31
CA SER A 549 13.00 12.89 -16.22
C SER A 549 12.68 11.95 -15.06
N PHE A 550 11.99 12.45 -14.03
CA PHE A 550 11.65 11.72 -12.81
C PHE A 550 10.28 12.18 -12.28
N THR A 551 9.69 11.39 -11.43
CA THR A 551 8.48 11.73 -10.66
C THR A 551 8.66 11.28 -9.20
N PRO A 552 8.03 11.96 -8.21
CA PRO A 552 8.06 11.51 -6.82
C PRO A 552 7.55 10.08 -6.69
N LEU A 553 8.30 9.23 -5.99
CA LEU A 553 7.97 7.82 -5.81
C LEU A 553 6.63 7.67 -5.09
N SER A 554 6.37 8.50 -4.07
CA SER A 554 5.11 8.49 -3.33
C SER A 554 3.88 8.83 -4.18
N SER A 555 4.06 9.55 -5.29
CA SER A 555 3.00 9.78 -6.29
C SER A 555 2.87 8.62 -7.27
N ALA A 556 4.00 8.04 -7.69
CA ALA A 556 4.03 6.94 -8.65
C ALA A 556 3.26 5.70 -8.17
N ILE A 557 3.29 5.44 -6.86
CA ILE A 557 2.61 4.28 -6.24
C ILE A 557 1.18 4.59 -5.76
N ASN A 558 0.71 5.83 -5.87
CA ASN A 558 -0.64 6.21 -5.43
C ASN A 558 -1.65 6.08 -6.59
N PRO A 559 -2.69 5.23 -6.49
CA PRO A 559 -3.69 5.09 -7.55
C PRO A 559 -4.78 6.15 -7.53
N LEU A 560 -4.83 6.98 -6.47
CA LEU A 560 -5.91 7.94 -6.24
C LEU A 560 -5.72 9.23 -7.03
N GLY A 561 -6.80 9.99 -7.15
CA GLY A 561 -6.80 11.32 -7.77
C GLY A 561 -7.79 12.26 -7.10
N THR A 562 -7.71 13.55 -7.41
CA THR A 562 -8.66 14.58 -6.98
C THR A 562 -8.77 15.68 -8.02
N VAL A 563 -9.82 16.47 -7.92
CA VAL A 563 -10.03 17.67 -8.74
C VAL A 563 -10.09 18.88 -7.84
N LEU A 564 -9.26 19.87 -8.15
CA LEU A 564 -9.21 21.13 -7.41
C LEU A 564 -9.83 22.27 -8.24
N ILE A 565 -10.40 23.25 -7.55
CA ILE A 565 -10.84 24.50 -8.17
C ILE A 565 -9.60 25.25 -8.64
N GLY A 566 -9.48 25.44 -9.95
CA GLY A 566 -8.31 26.06 -10.57
C GLY A 566 -8.16 27.57 -10.30
N PRO A 567 -7.10 28.20 -10.81
CA PRO A 567 -6.85 29.63 -10.61
C PRO A 567 -7.85 30.53 -11.36
N SER A 568 -8.56 30.04 -12.38
CA SER A 568 -9.55 30.75 -13.17
C SER A 568 -10.93 30.07 -13.15
N PRO A 569 -11.55 29.91 -11.97
CA PRO A 569 -12.85 29.25 -11.85
C PRO A 569 -13.98 30.13 -12.43
N SER A 570 -15.20 29.58 -12.40
CA SER A 570 -16.41 30.35 -12.61
C SER A 570 -16.58 31.45 -11.54
N ALA A 571 -17.39 32.48 -11.81
CA ALA A 571 -17.64 33.55 -10.84
C ALA A 571 -18.19 33.03 -9.50
N GLU A 572 -18.95 31.94 -9.52
CA GLU A 572 -19.54 31.28 -8.34
C GLU A 572 -18.48 30.67 -7.39
N ASN A 573 -17.40 30.17 -7.94
CA ASN A 573 -16.31 29.54 -7.17
C ASN A 573 -15.07 30.45 -7.05
N TYR A 574 -15.19 31.75 -7.37
CA TYR A 574 -14.03 32.64 -7.41
C TYR A 574 -13.29 32.74 -6.07
N ASP A 575 -14.01 32.74 -4.95
CA ASP A 575 -13.44 32.85 -3.61
C ASP A 575 -12.68 31.55 -3.17
N LYS A 576 -12.97 30.45 -3.85
CA LYS A 576 -12.32 29.14 -3.62
C LYS A 576 -11.21 28.85 -4.62
N ARG A 577 -10.85 29.80 -5.49
CA ARG A 577 -9.80 29.58 -6.49
C ARG A 577 -8.46 29.23 -5.86
N MET A 578 -7.67 28.46 -6.57
CA MET A 578 -6.28 28.17 -6.20
C MET A 578 -5.49 29.48 -6.12
N ARG A 579 -4.79 29.72 -5.00
CA ARG A 579 -4.04 30.96 -4.74
C ARG A 579 -2.92 30.77 -3.72
N LEU A 580 -1.97 31.71 -3.76
CA LEU A 580 -0.96 31.88 -2.72
C LEU A 580 -1.42 33.01 -1.78
N ASN A 581 -1.65 32.70 -0.52
CA ASN A 581 -1.95 33.67 0.52
C ASN A 581 -0.66 34.08 1.21
N LEU A 582 -0.32 35.38 1.15
CA LEU A 582 0.79 35.99 1.86
C LEU A 582 0.27 36.74 3.09
N TYR A 583 0.70 36.31 4.26
CA TYR A 583 0.49 37.02 5.51
C TYR A 583 1.74 37.86 5.79
N TYR A 584 1.59 39.18 5.90
CA TYR A 584 2.70 40.06 6.02
C TYR A 584 2.45 41.19 7.03
N THR A 585 3.54 41.81 7.49
CA THR A 585 3.53 43.01 8.31
C THR A 585 4.11 44.16 7.49
N GLU A 586 3.42 45.27 7.46
CA GLU A 586 3.97 46.55 6.96
C GLU A 586 4.72 47.24 8.08
N ILE A 587 5.95 47.73 7.75
CA ILE A 587 6.71 48.55 8.67
C ILE A 587 6.33 49.98 8.34
N ASN A 588 5.55 50.60 9.21
CA ASN A 588 5.24 52.02 9.10
C ASN A 588 6.52 52.81 9.45
N ASN A 589 7.23 53.31 8.47
CA ASN A 589 8.30 54.29 8.67
C ASN A 589 7.63 55.66 8.92
N ASP A 590 7.42 55.99 10.21
CA ASP A 590 7.06 57.34 10.62
C ASP A 590 8.21 58.32 10.37
#